data_5a6d406494efe925ac172f676b8ab0a3
#
_entry.id   5a6d406494efe925ac172f676b8ab0a3
#
_cell.length_a   1.000
_cell.length_b   1.000
_cell.length_c   1.000
_cell.angle_alpha   90.00
_cell.angle_beta   90.00
_cell.angle_gamma   90.00
#
_symmetry.space_group_name_H-M   'P 1'
#
loop_
_entity.id
_entity.type
_entity.pdbx_description
1 polymer ?
#
loop_
_entity_poly.entity_id
_entity_poly.type
_entity_poly.pdbx_seq_one_letter_code
_entity_poly.pdbx_strand_id
1 'polypeptide(L)'
;MSTAALPPPAHQARFGLTPAQVAAFQADGALVLRGLLQPQELELLRAGIEHNLAHPSARAKVASSRDDPGFFCEDFCCWQDNPHYRRFIFESALGAVGAGLMRSASARLYHDHMLTKEPGTRARTPWHQDQPYYNVSGRQNC
;
A
#
# COMPACT_ATOMS: atom_id res chain seq x y z
N MET A 1 -2.58 -35.93 10.62
CA MET A 1 -1.41 -35.14 11.12
C MET A 1 -1.83 -33.69 11.05
N SER A 2 -2.04 -33.09 12.24
CA SER A 2 -2.43 -31.67 12.32
C SER A 2 -1.19 -30.81 12.07
N THR A 3 -1.15 -30.11 10.94
CA THR A 3 -0.15 -29.07 10.70
C THR A 3 -0.52 -27.86 11.56
N ALA A 4 0.05 -27.78 12.75
CA ALA A 4 -0.03 -26.56 13.53
C ALA A 4 0.57 -25.43 12.69
N ALA A 5 -0.25 -24.42 12.37
CA ALA A 5 0.22 -23.22 11.68
C ALA A 5 1.31 -22.57 12.55
N LEU A 6 2.44 -22.24 11.97
CA LEU A 6 3.48 -21.47 12.64
C LEU A 6 2.87 -20.17 13.19
N PRO A 7 3.22 -19.75 14.40
CA PRO A 7 2.75 -18.48 14.93
C PRO A 7 3.20 -17.35 13.98
N PRO A 8 2.36 -16.35 13.77
CA PRO A 8 2.72 -15.21 12.93
C PRO A 8 3.99 -14.54 13.49
N PRO A 9 4.85 -13.99 12.62
CA PRO A 9 6.02 -13.24 13.07
C PRO A 9 5.62 -12.15 14.06
N ALA A 10 6.48 -11.83 15.03
CA ALA A 10 6.18 -10.93 16.14
C ALA A 10 5.63 -9.54 15.71
N HIS A 11 6.01 -9.05 14.54
CA HIS A 11 5.48 -7.80 13.98
C HIS A 11 4.03 -7.93 13.48
N GLN A 12 3.58 -9.13 13.07
CA GLN A 12 2.19 -9.38 12.68
C GLN A 12 1.25 -9.49 13.90
N ALA A 13 1.78 -9.90 15.05
CA ALA A 13 1.03 -9.96 16.31
C ALA A 13 0.76 -8.56 16.91
N ARG A 14 1.45 -7.53 16.44
CA ARG A 14 1.41 -6.17 17.01
C ARG A 14 0.11 -5.42 16.72
N PHE A 15 -0.61 -5.76 15.67
CA PHE A 15 -1.87 -5.10 15.30
C PHE A 15 -2.99 -6.12 15.07
N GLY A 16 -3.74 -6.38 16.14
CA GLY A 16 -4.93 -7.24 16.08
C GLY A 16 -6.16 -6.46 15.60
N LEU A 17 -6.76 -6.87 14.49
CA LEU A 17 -8.05 -6.36 14.08
C LEU A 17 -9.15 -6.88 15.01
N THR A 18 -10.05 -6.00 15.45
CA THR A 18 -11.26 -6.40 16.15
C THR A 18 -12.31 -6.95 15.18
N PRO A 19 -13.21 -7.85 15.63
CA PRO A 19 -14.31 -8.32 14.80
C PRO A 19 -15.17 -7.17 14.24
N ALA A 20 -15.36 -6.09 15.01
CA ALA A 20 -16.10 -4.91 14.58
C ALA A 20 -15.41 -4.17 13.42
N GLN A 21 -14.07 -4.04 13.47
CA GLN A 21 -13.31 -3.44 12.37
C GLN A 21 -13.40 -4.25 11.08
N VAL A 22 -13.30 -5.57 11.18
CA VAL A 22 -13.47 -6.46 10.03
C VAL A 22 -14.89 -6.36 9.47
N ALA A 23 -15.90 -6.34 10.35
CA ALA A 23 -17.30 -6.20 9.93
C ALA A 23 -17.56 -4.85 9.23
N ALA A 24 -17.03 -3.74 9.77
CA ALA A 24 -17.13 -2.42 9.15
C ALA A 24 -16.49 -2.40 7.76
N PHE A 25 -15.26 -2.91 7.63
CA PHE A 25 -14.61 -3.00 6.31
C PHE A 25 -15.42 -3.83 5.31
N GLN A 26 -16.00 -4.95 5.74
CA GLN A 26 -16.80 -5.80 4.86
C GLN A 26 -18.13 -5.13 4.44
N ALA A 27 -18.69 -4.26 5.28
CA ALA A 27 -19.92 -3.54 4.99
C ALA A 27 -19.67 -2.30 4.11
N ASP A 28 -18.64 -1.52 4.45
CA ASP A 28 -18.43 -0.18 3.90
C ASP A 28 -17.39 -0.15 2.76
N GLY A 29 -16.58 -1.22 2.64
CA GLY A 29 -15.47 -1.28 1.67
C GLY A 29 -14.26 -0.42 2.05
N ALA A 30 -14.30 0.27 3.19
CA ALA A 30 -13.23 1.13 3.67
C ALA A 30 -13.15 1.11 5.21
N LEU A 31 -11.94 1.38 5.73
CA LEU A 31 -11.70 1.47 7.17
C LEU A 31 -10.50 2.37 7.45
N VAL A 32 -10.60 3.21 8.47
CA VAL A 32 -9.47 3.99 8.99
C VAL A 32 -8.87 3.29 10.21
N LEU A 33 -7.62 2.89 10.10
CA LEU A 33 -6.84 2.29 11.18
C LEU A 33 -5.81 3.30 11.70
N ARG A 34 -6.17 4.05 12.73
CA ARG A 34 -5.28 5.07 13.31
C ARG A 34 -4.14 4.42 14.10
N GLY A 35 -2.91 4.95 13.92
CA GLY A 35 -1.72 4.44 14.60
C GLY A 35 -1.24 3.05 14.13
N LEU A 36 -1.71 2.58 12.97
CA LEU A 36 -1.25 1.31 12.39
C LEU A 36 0.25 1.34 12.12
N LEU A 37 0.73 2.39 11.47
CA LEU A 37 2.14 2.54 11.15
C LEU A 37 2.89 3.23 12.31
N GLN A 38 4.07 2.71 12.63
CA GLN A 38 4.95 3.28 13.62
C GLN A 38 5.82 4.39 13.00
N PRO A 39 6.38 5.32 13.81
CA PRO A 39 7.24 6.38 13.29
C PRO A 39 8.38 5.85 12.40
N GLN A 40 9.01 4.75 12.77
CA GLN A 40 10.10 4.13 12.00
C GLN A 40 9.63 3.59 10.64
N GLU A 41 8.40 3.09 10.56
CA GLU A 41 7.81 2.64 9.30
C GLU A 41 7.47 3.83 8.39
N LEU A 42 7.05 4.95 8.97
CA LEU A 42 6.82 6.19 8.23
C LEU A 42 8.13 6.77 7.67
N GLU A 43 9.21 6.79 8.48
CA GLU A 43 10.52 7.22 8.00
C GLU A 43 11.06 6.31 6.90
N LEU A 44 10.83 5.00 7.01
CA LEU A 44 11.21 4.05 5.97
C LEU A 44 10.47 4.33 4.65
N LEU A 45 9.18 4.63 4.71
CA LEU A 45 8.39 5.00 3.52
C LEU A 45 8.85 6.34 2.93
N ARG A 46 9.16 7.34 3.75
CA ARG A 46 9.70 8.63 3.28
C ARG A 46 11.00 8.44 2.53
N ALA A 47 11.94 7.71 3.13
CA ALA A 47 13.20 7.37 2.46
C ALA A 47 12.99 6.61 1.15
N GLY A 48 11.98 5.73 1.10
CA GLY A 48 11.58 5.01 -0.11
C GLY A 48 11.05 5.93 -1.21
N ILE A 49 10.21 6.90 -0.86
CA ILE A 49 9.68 7.90 -1.79
C ILE A 49 10.81 8.80 -2.32
N GLU A 50 11.66 9.31 -1.43
CA GLU A 50 12.82 10.13 -1.82
C GLU A 50 13.75 9.37 -2.76
N HIS A 51 14.04 8.10 -2.45
CA HIS A 51 14.85 7.24 -3.31
C HIS A 51 14.19 7.06 -4.68
N ASN A 52 12.88 6.78 -4.74
CA ASN A 52 12.15 6.58 -5.98
C ASN A 52 12.10 7.86 -6.84
N LEU A 53 11.90 9.02 -6.23
CA LEU A 53 11.90 10.31 -6.93
C LEU A 53 13.29 10.64 -7.51
N ALA A 54 14.36 10.28 -6.79
CA ALA A 54 15.74 10.46 -7.27
C ALA A 54 16.14 9.44 -8.35
N HIS A 55 15.52 8.26 -8.36
CA HIS A 55 15.82 7.16 -9.27
C HIS A 55 14.52 6.57 -9.84
N PRO A 56 13.78 7.34 -10.65
CA PRO A 56 12.52 6.88 -11.21
C PRO A 56 12.71 5.68 -12.14
N SER A 57 11.78 4.75 -12.11
CA SER A 57 11.80 3.61 -13.03
C SER A 57 11.43 4.02 -14.47
N ALA A 58 11.62 3.10 -15.41
CA ALA A 58 11.15 3.31 -16.79
C ALA A 58 9.61 3.39 -16.90
N ARG A 59 8.88 3.08 -15.82
CA ARG A 59 7.41 3.17 -15.74
C ARG A 59 6.93 4.49 -15.14
N ALA A 60 7.84 5.29 -14.60
CA ALA A 60 7.51 6.58 -14.00
C ALA A 60 6.82 7.51 -15.00
N LYS A 61 5.80 8.20 -14.53
CA LYS A 61 5.04 9.18 -15.32
C LYS A 61 4.92 10.48 -14.55
N VAL A 62 5.17 11.58 -15.24
CA VAL A 62 4.87 12.93 -14.74
C VAL A 62 3.50 13.30 -15.29
N ALA A 63 2.52 13.42 -14.39
CA ALA A 63 1.13 13.73 -14.75
C ALA A 63 0.82 15.23 -14.71
N SER A 64 1.67 16.05 -14.09
CA SER A 64 1.58 17.50 -14.13
C SER A 64 2.10 18.04 -15.48
N SER A 65 1.47 19.11 -16.01
CA SER A 65 1.98 19.81 -17.18
C SER A 65 3.23 20.64 -16.81
N ARG A 66 3.97 21.10 -17.81
CA ARG A 66 5.15 21.97 -17.61
C ARG A 66 4.81 23.31 -16.95
N ASP A 67 3.59 23.79 -17.17
CA ASP A 67 3.10 25.06 -16.62
C ASP A 67 2.36 24.87 -15.29
N ASP A 68 2.31 23.65 -14.77
CA ASP A 68 1.73 23.37 -13.46
C ASP A 68 2.70 23.86 -12.38
N PRO A 69 2.26 24.72 -11.44
CA PRO A 69 3.13 25.22 -10.37
C PRO A 69 3.55 24.14 -9.37
N GLY A 70 2.87 22.99 -9.37
CA GLY A 70 3.19 21.82 -8.56
C GLY A 70 3.63 20.64 -9.42
N PHE A 71 4.20 19.65 -8.76
CA PHE A 71 4.68 18.43 -9.39
C PHE A 71 3.75 17.26 -9.04
N PHE A 72 3.40 16.45 -10.02
CA PHE A 72 2.71 15.20 -9.81
C PHE A 72 3.42 14.08 -10.57
N CYS A 73 3.97 13.14 -9.84
CA CYS A 73 4.65 11.97 -10.36
C CYS A 73 4.02 10.70 -9.82
N GLU A 74 3.95 9.69 -10.65
CA GLU A 74 3.58 8.34 -10.28
C GLU A 74 4.61 7.34 -10.82
N ASP A 75 4.87 6.27 -10.06
CA ASP A 75 5.73 5.19 -10.47
C ASP A 75 5.19 3.85 -9.95
N PHE A 76 5.46 2.77 -10.66
CA PHE A 76 4.83 1.48 -10.43
C PHE A 76 5.85 0.36 -10.31
N CYS A 77 5.55 -0.64 -9.49
CA CYS A 77 6.30 -1.89 -9.39
C CYS A 77 7.79 -1.64 -9.07
N CYS A 78 8.07 -0.75 -8.12
CA CYS A 78 9.42 -0.35 -7.74
C CYS A 78 9.96 -1.10 -6.52
N TRP A 79 9.11 -1.83 -5.79
CA TRP A 79 9.47 -2.46 -4.53
C TRP A 79 10.66 -3.44 -4.63
N GLN A 80 10.86 -4.08 -5.77
CA GLN A 80 11.95 -5.05 -5.96
C GLN A 80 13.31 -4.36 -5.99
N ASP A 81 13.37 -3.16 -6.57
CA ASP A 81 14.59 -2.37 -6.77
C ASP A 81 14.76 -1.29 -5.69
N ASN A 82 13.71 -0.99 -4.93
CA ASN A 82 13.73 -0.05 -3.83
C ASN A 82 13.82 -0.77 -2.48
N PRO A 83 14.99 -0.77 -1.80
CA PRO A 83 15.20 -1.53 -0.58
C PRO A 83 14.29 -1.07 0.57
N HIS A 84 13.88 0.20 0.59
CA HIS A 84 12.99 0.75 1.61
C HIS A 84 11.57 0.22 1.44
N TYR A 85 11.03 0.21 0.22
CA TYR A 85 9.72 -0.37 -0.08
C TYR A 85 9.71 -1.87 0.20
N ARG A 86 10.75 -2.58 -0.25
CA ARG A 86 10.90 -4.01 0.00
C ARG A 86 10.85 -4.31 1.50
N ARG A 87 11.63 -3.59 2.28
CA ARG A 87 11.67 -3.75 3.72
C ARG A 87 10.30 -3.46 4.36
N PHE A 88 9.66 -2.36 4.00
CA PHE A 88 8.34 -2.00 4.50
C PHE A 88 7.28 -3.08 4.19
N ILE A 89 7.25 -3.58 2.96
CA ILE A 89 6.29 -4.61 2.53
C ILE A 89 6.43 -5.90 3.36
N PHE A 90 7.66 -6.35 3.58
CA PHE A 90 7.90 -7.63 4.25
C PHE A 90 7.96 -7.55 5.78
N GLU A 91 8.28 -6.39 6.34
CA GLU A 91 8.45 -6.23 7.80
C GLU A 91 7.27 -5.53 8.48
N SER A 92 6.38 -4.84 7.74
CA SER A 92 5.21 -4.19 8.33
C SER A 92 4.05 -5.15 8.59
N ALA A 93 3.07 -4.68 9.35
CA ALA A 93 1.84 -5.42 9.64
C ALA A 93 0.84 -5.43 8.47
N LEU A 94 1.08 -4.71 7.36
CA LEU A 94 0.07 -4.50 6.31
C LEU A 94 -0.42 -5.79 5.68
N GLY A 95 0.46 -6.75 5.42
CA GLY A 95 0.06 -8.05 4.85
C GLY A 95 -0.92 -8.81 5.75
N ALA A 96 -0.67 -8.82 7.07
CA ALA A 96 -1.57 -9.46 8.03
C ALA A 96 -2.89 -8.70 8.19
N VAL A 97 -2.83 -7.36 8.20
CA VAL A 97 -4.02 -6.51 8.26
C VAL A 97 -4.88 -6.71 7.00
N GLY A 98 -4.29 -6.65 5.81
CA GLY A 98 -5.02 -6.92 4.57
C GLY A 98 -5.67 -8.30 4.54
N ALA A 99 -4.93 -9.35 4.91
CA ALA A 99 -5.48 -10.70 5.02
C ALA A 99 -6.67 -10.76 5.99
N GLY A 100 -6.54 -10.15 7.16
CA GLY A 100 -7.61 -10.11 8.18
C GLY A 100 -8.85 -9.37 7.70
N LEU A 101 -8.69 -8.21 7.07
CA LEU A 101 -9.80 -7.43 6.49
C LEU A 101 -10.53 -8.19 5.38
N MET A 102 -9.78 -8.89 4.53
CA MET A 102 -10.33 -9.72 3.45
C MET A 102 -10.89 -11.08 3.94
N ARG A 103 -10.77 -11.41 5.23
CA ARG A 103 -11.09 -12.73 5.78
C ARG A 103 -10.36 -13.85 5.05
N SER A 104 -9.11 -13.64 4.73
CA SER A 104 -8.25 -14.59 4.04
C SER A 104 -7.16 -15.10 4.97
N ALA A 105 -6.71 -16.34 4.77
CA ALA A 105 -5.57 -16.91 5.50
C ALA A 105 -4.22 -16.29 5.08
N SER A 106 -4.16 -15.62 3.95
CA SER A 106 -2.95 -14.99 3.42
C SER A 106 -3.29 -13.78 2.56
N ALA A 107 -2.33 -12.87 2.41
CA ALA A 107 -2.39 -11.80 1.42
C ALA A 107 -1.16 -11.88 0.51
N ARG A 108 -1.33 -11.46 -0.72
CA ARG A 108 -0.25 -11.32 -1.70
C ARG A 108 -0.20 -9.88 -2.16
N LEU A 109 0.99 -9.31 -2.20
CA LEU A 109 1.19 -8.05 -2.86
C LEU A 109 0.92 -8.23 -4.36
N TYR A 110 0.04 -7.42 -4.91
CA TYR A 110 -0.20 -7.38 -6.35
C TYR A 110 0.84 -6.48 -7.01
N HIS A 111 0.93 -5.22 -6.62
CA HIS A 111 1.97 -4.27 -7.00
C HIS A 111 2.05 -3.13 -5.98
N ASP A 112 3.09 -2.33 -6.07
CA ASP A 112 3.20 -1.04 -5.40
C ASP A 112 2.98 0.09 -6.42
N HIS A 113 2.40 1.16 -5.93
CA HIS A 113 2.19 2.38 -6.69
C HIS A 113 2.59 3.59 -5.83
N MET A 114 3.68 4.24 -6.23
CA MET A 114 4.07 5.52 -5.66
C MET A 114 3.33 6.62 -6.40
N LEU A 115 2.67 7.50 -5.64
CA LEU A 115 1.93 8.61 -6.18
C LEU A 115 2.23 9.85 -5.32
N THR A 116 2.99 10.79 -5.88
CA THR A 116 3.41 12.00 -5.18
C THR A 116 2.85 13.23 -5.85
N LYS A 117 2.06 13.97 -5.10
CA LYS A 117 1.51 15.28 -5.50
C LYS A 117 2.10 16.37 -4.63
N GLU A 118 2.84 17.27 -5.23
CA GLU A 118 3.38 18.44 -4.56
C GLU A 118 2.34 19.56 -4.45
N PRO A 119 2.46 20.43 -3.44
CA PRO A 119 1.59 21.59 -3.30
C PRO A 119 1.58 22.45 -4.56
N GLY A 120 0.40 22.92 -4.94
CA GLY A 120 0.21 23.79 -6.09
C GLY A 120 -0.13 23.08 -7.40
N THR A 121 0.04 21.75 -7.50
CA THR A 121 -0.38 21.04 -8.72
C THR A 121 -1.87 21.19 -9.01
N ARG A 122 -2.22 21.44 -10.25
CA ARG A 122 -3.59 21.49 -10.76
C ARG A 122 -4.07 20.14 -11.26
N ALA A 123 -3.15 19.19 -11.41
CA ALA A 123 -3.47 17.84 -11.87
C ALA A 123 -4.35 17.12 -10.84
N ARG A 124 -5.55 16.74 -11.26
CA ARG A 124 -6.53 16.03 -10.44
C ARG A 124 -6.60 14.56 -10.87
N THR A 125 -6.68 13.67 -9.90
CA THR A 125 -7.06 12.28 -10.18
C THR A 125 -8.57 12.24 -10.37
N PRO A 126 -9.09 11.81 -11.53
CA PRO A 126 -10.52 11.68 -11.74
C PRO A 126 -11.08 10.56 -10.85
N TRP A 127 -12.37 10.63 -10.52
CA TRP A 127 -13.05 9.52 -9.86
C TRP A 127 -13.03 8.28 -10.75
N HIS A 128 -12.59 7.17 -10.20
CA HIS A 128 -12.44 5.91 -10.92
C HIS A 128 -12.60 4.72 -9.98
N GLN A 129 -12.68 3.54 -10.56
CA GLN A 129 -12.54 2.26 -9.88
C GLN A 129 -11.26 1.60 -10.36
N ASP A 130 -10.50 1.02 -9.45
CA ASP A 130 -9.24 0.35 -9.78
C ASP A 130 -9.44 -1.02 -10.44
N GLN A 131 -10.52 -1.72 -10.07
CA GLN A 131 -10.79 -3.08 -10.54
C GLN A 131 -10.69 -3.27 -12.06
N PRO A 132 -11.17 -2.35 -12.94
CA PRO A 132 -11.05 -2.51 -14.37
C PRO A 132 -9.61 -2.51 -14.91
N TYR A 133 -8.66 -2.00 -14.14
CA TYR A 133 -7.24 -1.94 -14.52
C TYR A 133 -6.45 -3.16 -14.08
N TYR A 134 -7.02 -4.03 -13.26
CA TYR A 134 -6.32 -5.16 -12.65
C TYR A 134 -6.84 -6.49 -13.17
N ASN A 135 -5.92 -7.37 -13.58
CA ASN A 135 -6.22 -8.73 -14.02
C ASN A 135 -6.49 -9.65 -12.82
N VAL A 136 -7.35 -9.22 -11.91
CA VAL A 136 -7.74 -9.95 -10.71
C VAL A 136 -9.25 -10.08 -10.66
N SER A 137 -9.73 -11.29 -10.48
CA SER A 137 -11.15 -11.58 -10.27
C SER A 137 -11.43 -11.87 -8.81
N GLY A 138 -12.59 -11.44 -8.31
CA GLY A 138 -13.06 -11.73 -6.96
C GLY A 138 -13.22 -10.48 -6.11
N ARG A 139 -13.45 -10.70 -4.79
CA ARG A 139 -13.75 -9.63 -3.82
C ARG A 139 -12.71 -9.52 -2.72
N GLN A 140 -11.70 -10.39 -2.70
CA GLN A 140 -10.66 -10.39 -1.70
C GLN A 140 -9.45 -9.59 -2.20
N ASN A 141 -9.65 -8.29 -2.39
CA ASN A 141 -8.63 -7.30 -2.65
C ASN A 141 -8.87 -6.04 -1.80
N CYS A 142 -7.82 -5.34 -1.40
CA CYS A 142 -7.86 -4.08 -0.67
C CYS A 142 -6.57 -3.27 -0.91
#